data_5e04daaed1264244c7ccb111b374349c
#
_entry.id   5e04daaed1264244c7ccb111b374349c
#
_cell.length_a   1.000
_cell.length_b   1.000
_cell.length_c   1.000
_cell.angle_alpha   90.00
_cell.angle_beta   90.00
_cell.angle_gamma   90.00
#
_symmetry.space_group_name_H-M   'P 1'
#
loop_
_entity.id
_entity.type
_entity.pdbx_description
1 polymer ?
#
loop_
_entity_poly.entity_id
_entity_poly.type
_entity_poly.pdbx_seq_one_letter_code
_entity_poly.pdbx_strand_id
1 'polypeptide(L)'
;MGEFGFIAKIAELFASVDHHGWEAIGDDCTVLPLGDEALVITTDMLIEDVHFLRDKITPEELGRKALSVNLSDVAAMGVRPVATLLSVALPKDAVGEWAERFARVYHALSEEYSVALVGGDTTSSKDGISINVVAIGRGPLSNIKRRSAACVGDVVYVGGELGASARGLKDILEGNEDTPNVAVHRNPQAQVAEGEWLGSRAEVRAMMDLSDGLASDLCHILRASKCGAELYAEQIPAVDGDIESAVAGGEDYKLLFTVKEDAAAELESDFLSHFGRPIYRVGRIVESASYTIRWFNAGVEFSPDWKGFTHF
;
A
#
# COMPACT_ATOMS: atom_id res chain seq x y z
N MET A 1 9.27 8.66 -21.12
CA MET A 1 9.82 7.99 -19.92
C MET A 1 8.63 7.82 -19.01
N GLY A 2 8.28 6.59 -18.63
CA GLY A 2 7.17 6.35 -17.70
C GLY A 2 7.61 6.61 -16.25
N GLU A 3 6.66 6.54 -15.33
CA GLU A 3 6.81 6.81 -13.90
C GLU A 3 8.01 6.08 -13.27
N PHE A 4 8.05 4.76 -13.33
CA PHE A 4 9.16 3.96 -12.78
C PHE A 4 10.52 4.26 -13.45
N GLY A 5 10.50 4.65 -14.72
CA GLY A 5 11.72 5.09 -15.43
C GLY A 5 12.24 6.43 -14.88
N PHE A 6 11.35 7.32 -14.45
CA PHE A 6 11.71 8.58 -13.81
C PHE A 6 12.26 8.35 -12.40
N ILE A 7 11.60 7.50 -11.59
CA ILE A 7 12.07 7.12 -10.25
C ILE A 7 13.47 6.48 -10.33
N ALA A 8 13.66 5.53 -11.24
CA ALA A 8 14.96 4.89 -11.43
C ALA A 8 16.06 5.90 -11.81
N LYS A 9 15.71 6.91 -12.63
CA LYS A 9 16.67 7.97 -13.00
C LYS A 9 17.04 8.86 -11.84
N ILE A 10 16.09 9.19 -10.95
CA ILE A 10 16.37 9.94 -9.72
C ILE A 10 17.29 9.09 -8.81
N ALA A 11 16.95 7.82 -8.59
CA ALA A 11 17.77 6.92 -7.77
C ALA A 11 19.22 6.82 -8.29
N GLU A 12 19.41 6.70 -9.61
CA GLU A 12 20.74 6.70 -10.24
C GLU A 12 21.51 8.00 -9.99
N LEU A 13 20.85 9.16 -10.14
CA LEU A 13 21.48 10.47 -9.95
C LEU A 13 21.94 10.69 -8.51
N PHE A 14 21.19 10.19 -7.53
CA PHE A 14 21.50 10.34 -6.12
C PHE A 14 22.33 9.21 -5.52
N ALA A 15 22.62 8.14 -6.27
CA ALA A 15 23.36 6.98 -5.78
C ALA A 15 24.79 7.30 -5.24
N SER A 16 25.41 8.41 -5.68
CA SER A 16 26.72 8.85 -5.21
C SER A 16 26.67 9.79 -3.99
N VAL A 17 25.48 10.23 -3.58
CA VAL A 17 25.32 11.09 -2.39
C VAL A 17 25.37 10.21 -1.14
N ASP A 18 26.08 10.66 -0.11
CA ASP A 18 26.10 9.95 1.18
C ASP A 18 24.69 9.94 1.79
N HIS A 19 24.15 8.76 2.00
CA HIS A 19 22.84 8.55 2.58
C HIS A 19 22.82 8.68 4.11
N HIS A 20 23.95 8.91 4.77
CA HIS A 20 24.07 9.08 6.23
C HIS A 20 23.39 7.96 7.05
N GLY A 21 23.42 6.73 6.54
CA GLY A 21 22.84 5.56 7.18
C GLY A 21 21.39 5.27 6.78
N TRP A 22 20.73 6.15 6.01
CA TRP A 22 19.41 5.87 5.43
C TRP A 22 19.51 4.85 4.31
N GLU A 23 18.53 3.95 4.21
CA GLU A 23 18.40 3.10 3.05
C GLU A 23 17.94 3.91 1.83
N ALA A 24 18.41 3.55 0.64
CA ALA A 24 18.08 4.25 -0.60
C ALA A 24 16.65 3.93 -1.07
N ILE A 25 16.18 4.68 -2.08
CA ILE A 25 14.89 4.45 -2.76
C ILE A 25 14.77 2.99 -3.20
N GLY A 26 13.64 2.33 -2.88
CA GLY A 26 13.40 0.96 -3.34
C GLY A 26 12.39 0.13 -2.54
N ASP A 27 11.89 0.68 -1.44
CA ASP A 27 10.85 0.08 -0.59
C ASP A 27 9.69 1.05 -0.36
N ASP A 28 8.65 0.63 0.36
CA ASP A 28 7.49 1.47 0.72
C ASP A 28 7.89 2.66 1.59
N CYS A 29 8.87 2.46 2.43
CA CYS A 29 9.49 3.54 3.21
C CYS A 29 11.01 3.50 3.07
N THR A 30 11.67 4.65 3.26
CA THR A 30 13.09 4.65 3.60
C THR A 30 13.28 4.20 5.06
N VAL A 31 14.42 3.56 5.36
CA VAL A 31 14.73 3.02 6.69
C VAL A 31 15.98 3.68 7.24
N LEU A 32 15.94 4.12 8.49
CA LEU A 32 17.10 4.54 9.28
C LEU A 32 17.29 3.59 10.47
N PRO A 33 18.28 2.69 10.43
CA PRO A 33 18.64 1.87 11.58
C PRO A 33 19.16 2.72 12.76
N LEU A 34 18.68 2.44 13.97
CA LEU A 34 19.05 3.10 15.20
C LEU A 34 19.35 2.06 16.30
N GLY A 35 20.49 1.38 16.18
CA GLY A 35 20.82 0.23 17.02
C GLY A 35 19.89 -0.95 16.73
N ASP A 36 19.16 -1.43 17.73
CA ASP A 36 18.20 -2.54 17.59
C ASP A 36 16.81 -2.08 17.10
N GLU A 37 16.60 -0.78 16.94
CA GLU A 37 15.39 -0.19 16.40
C GLU A 37 15.61 0.40 15.00
N ALA A 38 14.52 0.75 14.33
CA ALA A 38 14.55 1.51 13.08
C ALA A 38 13.45 2.58 13.08
N LEU A 39 13.73 3.69 12.40
CA LEU A 39 12.70 4.59 11.89
C LEU A 39 12.44 4.26 10.44
N VAL A 40 11.18 4.33 10.03
CA VAL A 40 10.77 4.29 8.63
C VAL A 40 10.03 5.57 8.29
N ILE A 41 10.20 6.09 7.09
CA ILE A 41 9.56 7.33 6.64
C ILE A 41 9.08 7.14 5.21
N THR A 42 7.83 7.49 4.98
CA THR A 42 7.21 7.56 3.65
C THR A 42 6.54 8.90 3.42
N THR A 43 6.12 9.14 2.18
CA THR A 43 5.35 10.32 1.80
C THR A 43 4.49 10.05 0.57
N ASP A 44 3.19 10.31 0.68
CA ASP A 44 2.25 10.26 -0.42
C ASP A 44 1.55 11.60 -0.64
N MET A 45 1.16 11.82 -1.89
CA MET A 45 0.38 12.98 -2.31
C MET A 45 -1.00 12.55 -2.81
N LEU A 46 -2.03 13.28 -2.39
CA LEU A 46 -3.36 13.23 -2.96
C LEU A 46 -3.65 14.54 -3.70
N ILE A 47 -3.93 14.44 -4.98
CA ILE A 47 -4.17 15.59 -5.87
C ILE A 47 -5.60 15.49 -6.39
N GLU A 48 -6.38 16.58 -6.28
CA GLU A 48 -7.71 16.71 -6.88
C GLU A 48 -7.66 16.42 -8.37
N ASP A 49 -8.67 15.73 -8.90
CA ASP A 49 -8.80 15.25 -10.29
C ASP A 49 -7.76 14.19 -10.71
N VAL A 50 -6.90 13.72 -9.79
CA VAL A 50 -5.96 12.61 -10.03
C VAL A 50 -6.27 11.45 -9.09
N HIS A 51 -6.29 11.70 -7.77
CA HIS A 51 -6.49 10.68 -6.74
C HIS A 51 -7.88 10.73 -6.10
N PHE A 52 -8.61 11.82 -6.30
CA PHE A 52 -9.99 11.98 -5.85
C PHE A 52 -10.72 13.05 -6.66
N LEU A 53 -12.04 12.88 -6.78
CA LEU A 53 -12.95 13.86 -7.33
C LEU A 53 -13.63 14.60 -6.17
N ARG A 54 -13.40 15.92 -6.07
CA ARG A 54 -13.84 16.72 -4.92
C ARG A 54 -15.36 16.74 -4.72
N ASP A 55 -16.12 16.65 -5.81
CA ASP A 55 -17.59 16.57 -5.79
C ASP A 55 -18.11 15.15 -5.46
N LYS A 56 -17.22 14.15 -5.39
CA LYS A 56 -17.52 12.75 -5.14
C LYS A 56 -17.01 12.22 -3.80
N ILE A 57 -16.27 13.01 -3.05
CA ILE A 57 -15.74 12.65 -1.74
C ILE A 57 -15.98 13.77 -0.74
N THR A 58 -16.40 13.44 0.46
CA THR A 58 -16.56 14.43 1.53
C THR A 58 -15.22 14.83 2.14
N PRO A 59 -15.11 16.02 2.78
CA PRO A 59 -13.88 16.38 3.52
C PRO A 59 -13.51 15.35 4.57
N GLU A 60 -14.49 14.72 5.20
CA GLU A 60 -14.30 13.68 6.22
C GLU A 60 -13.67 12.42 5.63
N GLU A 61 -14.21 11.92 4.52
CA GLU A 61 -13.68 10.74 3.83
C GLU A 61 -12.26 11.02 3.33
N LEU A 62 -12.02 12.20 2.76
CA LEU A 62 -10.70 12.59 2.27
C LEU A 62 -9.68 12.74 3.43
N GLY A 63 -10.13 13.24 4.60
CA GLY A 63 -9.28 13.31 5.80
C GLY A 63 -8.84 11.93 6.28
N ARG A 64 -9.73 10.94 6.23
CA ARG A 64 -9.39 9.54 6.53
C ARG A 64 -8.46 8.95 5.47
N LYS A 65 -8.82 9.08 4.18
CA LYS A 65 -8.03 8.55 3.06
C LYS A 65 -6.61 9.09 3.11
N ALA A 66 -6.42 10.40 3.29
CA ALA A 66 -5.10 11.03 3.31
C ALA A 66 -4.17 10.48 4.40
N LEU A 67 -4.70 10.14 5.56
CA LEU A 67 -3.90 9.49 6.61
C LEU A 67 -3.70 8.00 6.32
N SER A 68 -4.79 7.27 5.99
CA SER A 68 -4.76 5.81 5.82
C SER A 68 -3.76 5.34 4.78
N VAL A 69 -3.65 6.01 3.61
CA VAL A 69 -2.74 5.59 2.53
C VAL A 69 -1.28 5.60 3.02
N ASN A 70 -0.88 6.63 3.74
CA ASN A 70 0.46 6.73 4.31
C ASN A 70 0.71 5.76 5.47
N LEU A 71 -0.31 5.46 6.27
CA LEU A 71 -0.20 4.43 7.32
C LEU A 71 -0.05 3.03 6.72
N SER A 72 -0.57 2.81 5.51
CA SER A 72 -0.43 1.56 4.78
C SER A 72 1.02 1.24 4.45
N ASP A 73 1.79 2.21 3.94
CA ASP A 73 3.22 2.05 3.70
C ASP A 73 4.00 1.68 4.96
N VAL A 74 3.70 2.36 6.08
CA VAL A 74 4.36 2.06 7.36
C VAL A 74 4.00 0.65 7.83
N ALA A 75 2.75 0.22 7.66
CA ALA A 75 2.31 -1.13 7.97
C ALA A 75 3.03 -2.17 7.10
N ALA A 76 3.24 -1.89 5.82
CA ALA A 76 3.98 -2.70 4.87
C ALA A 76 5.44 -2.94 5.29
N MET A 77 6.04 -1.98 6.02
CA MET A 77 7.38 -2.16 6.59
C MET A 77 7.41 -3.02 7.86
N GLY A 78 6.26 -3.45 8.40
CA GLY A 78 6.19 -4.34 9.56
C GLY A 78 6.33 -3.64 10.92
N VAL A 79 6.10 -2.34 11.00
CA VAL A 79 6.23 -1.54 12.23
C VAL A 79 5.03 -0.60 12.42
N ARG A 80 4.96 0.05 13.60
CA ARG A 80 3.87 0.98 13.93
C ARG A 80 4.15 2.39 13.44
N PRO A 81 3.16 3.08 12.86
CA PRO A 81 3.22 4.51 12.68
C PRO A 81 3.20 5.23 14.05
N VAL A 82 3.96 6.32 14.16
CA VAL A 82 4.09 7.08 15.42
C VAL A 82 3.85 8.58 15.24
N ALA A 83 4.14 9.12 14.06
CA ALA A 83 3.96 10.54 13.79
C ALA A 83 3.69 10.80 12.30
N THR A 84 3.07 11.95 12.02
CA THR A 84 2.88 12.47 10.67
C THR A 84 3.20 13.96 10.59
N LEU A 85 3.53 14.41 9.36
CA LEU A 85 3.50 15.82 8.97
C LEU A 85 2.47 15.97 7.84
N LEU A 86 1.60 16.97 7.93
CA LEU A 86 0.54 17.23 6.96
C LEU A 86 0.80 18.55 6.23
N SER A 87 0.98 18.50 4.92
CA SER A 87 1.08 19.69 4.08
C SER A 87 -0.13 19.79 3.15
N VAL A 88 -0.80 20.94 3.13
CA VAL A 88 -2.00 21.15 2.32
C VAL A 88 -1.90 22.44 1.51
N ALA A 89 -2.30 22.36 0.25
CA ALA A 89 -2.55 23.51 -0.60
C ALA A 89 -4.05 23.58 -0.92
N LEU A 90 -4.73 24.64 -0.48
CA LEU A 90 -6.18 24.78 -0.54
C LEU A 90 -6.59 25.95 -1.44
N PRO A 91 -7.57 25.77 -2.35
CA PRO A 91 -8.23 26.87 -3.02
C PRO A 91 -9.12 27.63 -2.01
N LYS A 92 -9.46 28.88 -2.34
CA LYS A 92 -10.17 29.80 -1.40
C LYS A 92 -11.49 29.23 -0.87
N ASP A 93 -12.19 28.46 -1.69
CA ASP A 93 -13.49 27.86 -1.38
C ASP A 93 -13.39 26.59 -0.51
N ALA A 94 -12.18 26.03 -0.34
CA ALA A 94 -11.92 24.94 0.60
C ALA A 94 -11.36 25.41 1.95
N VAL A 95 -11.10 26.72 2.12
CA VAL A 95 -10.69 27.29 3.40
C VAL A 95 -11.93 27.51 4.30
N GLY A 96 -11.80 27.23 5.60
CA GLY A 96 -12.90 27.34 6.57
C GLY A 96 -13.56 26.00 6.84
N GLU A 97 -14.90 25.90 6.70
CA GLU A 97 -15.68 24.73 7.12
C GLU A 97 -15.18 23.41 6.48
N TRP A 98 -14.83 23.42 5.19
CA TRP A 98 -14.31 22.24 4.51
C TRP A 98 -13.02 21.76 5.17
N ALA A 99 -12.05 22.68 5.38
CA ALA A 99 -10.78 22.37 6.01
C ALA A 99 -10.92 21.90 7.46
N GLU A 100 -11.87 22.49 8.22
CA GLU A 100 -12.17 22.09 9.60
C GLU A 100 -12.75 20.67 9.66
N ARG A 101 -13.65 20.31 8.74
CA ARG A 101 -14.25 18.97 8.64
C ARG A 101 -13.19 17.93 8.30
N PHE A 102 -12.34 18.22 7.33
CA PHE A 102 -11.17 17.39 6.97
C PHE A 102 -10.26 17.18 8.19
N ALA A 103 -9.83 18.26 8.85
CA ALA A 103 -8.89 18.19 9.97
C ALA A 103 -9.47 17.44 11.18
N ARG A 104 -10.78 17.57 11.43
CA ARG A 104 -11.45 16.89 12.55
C ARG A 104 -11.40 15.38 12.40
N VAL A 105 -11.62 14.85 11.19
CA VAL A 105 -11.60 13.41 10.95
C VAL A 105 -10.18 12.88 10.82
N TYR A 106 -9.26 13.65 10.22
CA TYR A 106 -7.84 13.34 10.27
C TYR A 106 -7.35 13.18 11.73
N HIS A 107 -7.75 14.10 12.63
CA HIS A 107 -7.46 14.01 14.07
C HIS A 107 -8.07 12.76 14.71
N ALA A 108 -9.34 12.46 14.48
CA ALA A 108 -9.99 11.29 15.07
C ALA A 108 -9.31 9.98 14.66
N LEU A 109 -8.90 9.86 13.39
CA LEU A 109 -8.14 8.72 12.91
C LEU A 109 -6.72 8.67 13.51
N SER A 110 -6.08 9.85 13.70
CA SER A 110 -4.78 9.95 14.38
C SER A 110 -4.87 9.44 15.83
N GLU A 111 -5.95 9.74 16.54
CA GLU A 111 -6.20 9.20 17.89
C GLU A 111 -6.42 7.68 17.86
N GLU A 112 -7.20 7.16 16.90
CA GLU A 112 -7.47 5.73 16.73
C GLU A 112 -6.17 4.93 16.58
N TYR A 113 -5.25 5.40 15.73
CA TYR A 113 -3.94 4.76 15.53
C TYR A 113 -2.84 5.22 16.49
N SER A 114 -3.13 6.18 17.38
CA SER A 114 -2.15 6.78 18.29
C SER A 114 -0.96 7.41 17.55
N VAL A 115 -1.23 8.11 16.46
CA VAL A 115 -0.23 8.77 15.58
C VAL A 115 -0.27 10.27 15.78
N ALA A 116 0.83 10.88 16.21
CA ALA A 116 0.90 12.31 16.48
C ALA A 116 1.07 13.13 15.20
N LEU A 117 0.24 14.16 14.98
CA LEU A 117 0.55 15.19 14.00
C LEU A 117 1.59 16.16 14.60
N VAL A 118 2.83 16.13 14.10
CA VAL A 118 3.96 16.86 14.68
C VAL A 118 4.39 18.08 13.88
N GLY A 119 3.79 18.33 12.73
CA GLY A 119 4.08 19.50 11.89
C GLY A 119 3.42 19.43 10.53
N GLY A 120 3.86 20.28 9.62
CA GLY A 120 3.37 20.35 8.26
C GLY A 120 3.48 21.75 7.69
N ASP A 121 2.76 21.98 6.58
CA ASP A 121 2.69 23.30 5.92
C ASP A 121 1.29 23.56 5.39
N THR A 122 0.90 24.83 5.29
CA THR A 122 -0.39 25.23 4.73
C THR A 122 -0.20 26.40 3.77
N THR A 123 -0.62 26.21 2.54
CA THR A 123 -0.51 27.25 1.52
C THR A 123 -1.81 27.36 0.70
N SER A 124 -1.90 28.42 -0.12
CA SER A 124 -3.00 28.55 -1.06
C SER A 124 -2.72 27.82 -2.37
N SER A 125 -3.75 27.21 -2.95
CA SER A 125 -3.76 26.75 -4.33
C SER A 125 -4.55 27.71 -5.21
N LYS A 126 -4.18 27.78 -6.50
CA LYS A 126 -4.98 28.48 -7.51
C LYS A 126 -6.10 27.61 -8.01
N ASP A 127 -5.83 26.35 -8.22
CA ASP A 127 -6.73 25.35 -8.78
C ASP A 127 -6.56 24.04 -8.01
N GLY A 128 -7.68 23.50 -7.48
CA GLY A 128 -7.72 22.20 -6.82
C GLY A 128 -7.00 22.10 -5.47
N ILE A 129 -7.23 20.99 -4.81
CA ILE A 129 -6.66 20.63 -3.50
C ILE A 129 -5.46 19.71 -3.72
N SER A 130 -4.37 20.00 -3.02
CA SER A 130 -3.23 19.08 -2.94
C SER A 130 -2.93 18.81 -1.47
N ILE A 131 -2.79 17.54 -1.13
CA ILE A 131 -2.50 17.06 0.21
C ILE A 131 -1.24 16.21 0.12
N ASN A 132 -0.27 16.46 0.99
CA ASN A 132 0.89 15.61 1.17
C ASN A 132 0.98 15.24 2.64
N VAL A 133 1.13 13.95 2.92
CA VAL A 133 1.39 13.44 4.26
C VAL A 133 2.76 12.79 4.25
N VAL A 134 3.57 13.10 5.24
CA VAL A 134 4.75 12.31 5.59
C VAL A 134 4.38 11.47 6.79
N ALA A 135 4.54 10.14 6.71
CA ALA A 135 4.34 9.25 7.84
C ALA A 135 5.67 8.70 8.35
N ILE A 136 5.78 8.61 9.67
CA ILE A 136 6.95 8.11 10.38
C ILE A 136 6.52 6.91 11.20
N GLY A 137 7.17 5.77 10.96
CA GLY A 137 7.02 4.55 11.74
C GLY A 137 8.26 4.25 12.58
N ARG A 138 8.08 3.45 13.63
CA ARG A 138 9.16 3.00 14.51
C ARG A 138 8.90 1.59 15.01
N GLY A 139 9.95 0.78 15.07
CA GLY A 139 9.90 -0.55 15.66
C GLY A 139 11.25 -1.25 15.66
N PRO A 140 11.30 -2.52 16.11
CA PRO A 140 12.52 -3.31 16.07
C PRO A 140 13.07 -3.43 14.64
N LEU A 141 14.37 -3.24 14.47
CA LEU A 141 15.04 -3.40 13.16
C LEU A 141 14.82 -4.80 12.57
N SER A 142 14.72 -5.82 13.43
CA SER A 142 14.43 -7.21 13.03
C SER A 142 13.05 -7.41 12.41
N ASN A 143 12.10 -6.50 12.67
CA ASN A 143 10.74 -6.58 12.16
C ASN A 143 10.60 -5.96 10.77
N ILE A 144 11.58 -5.15 10.33
CA ILE A 144 11.51 -4.47 9.04
C ILE A 144 11.44 -5.50 7.91
N LYS A 145 10.35 -5.46 7.16
CA LYS A 145 10.15 -6.25 5.95
C LYS A 145 10.55 -5.42 4.74
N ARG A 146 11.22 -6.07 3.79
CA ARG A 146 11.70 -5.41 2.58
C ARG A 146 11.23 -6.17 1.36
N ARG A 147 10.94 -5.48 0.29
CA ARG A 147 10.60 -6.06 -1.02
C ARG A 147 11.68 -7.03 -1.51
N SER A 148 12.94 -6.83 -1.13
CA SER A 148 14.08 -7.63 -1.54
C SER A 148 14.28 -8.96 -0.79
N ALA A 149 13.38 -9.32 0.14
CA ALA A 149 13.57 -10.45 1.03
C ALA A 149 12.86 -11.75 0.59
N ALA A 150 12.11 -11.76 -0.52
CA ALA A 150 11.44 -12.96 -1.01
C ALA A 150 12.44 -14.01 -1.48
N CYS A 151 12.16 -15.28 -1.21
CA CYS A 151 12.98 -16.41 -1.62
C CYS A 151 12.16 -17.40 -2.46
N VAL A 152 12.86 -18.07 -3.39
CA VAL A 152 12.26 -19.17 -4.17
C VAL A 152 11.71 -20.24 -3.24
N GLY A 153 10.45 -20.65 -3.50
CA GLY A 153 9.68 -21.57 -2.66
C GLY A 153 8.77 -20.90 -1.64
N ASP A 154 8.88 -19.58 -1.43
CA ASP A 154 7.94 -18.87 -0.57
C ASP A 154 6.52 -18.89 -1.16
N VAL A 155 5.52 -18.89 -0.29
CA VAL A 155 4.11 -18.71 -0.63
C VAL A 155 3.79 -17.22 -0.67
N VAL A 156 3.03 -16.79 -1.67
CA VAL A 156 2.55 -15.41 -1.82
C VAL A 156 1.15 -15.27 -1.21
N TYR A 157 0.98 -14.29 -0.36
CA TYR A 157 -0.27 -13.98 0.34
C TYR A 157 -0.74 -12.56 0.11
N VAL A 158 -2.07 -12.38 0.17
CA VAL A 158 -2.70 -11.06 0.30
C VAL A 158 -3.53 -10.99 1.59
N GLY A 159 -3.53 -9.83 2.23
CA GLY A 159 -4.12 -9.61 3.56
C GLY A 159 -5.64 -9.41 3.56
N GLY A 160 -6.33 -9.58 2.45
CA GLY A 160 -7.79 -9.39 2.34
C GLY A 160 -8.30 -9.52 0.93
N GLU A 161 -9.61 -9.29 0.74
CA GLU A 161 -10.24 -9.24 -0.59
C GLU A 161 -9.73 -8.02 -1.38
N LEU A 162 -9.62 -8.20 -2.70
CA LEU A 162 -9.05 -7.23 -3.65
C LEU A 162 -10.09 -6.78 -4.67
N GLY A 163 -9.87 -5.58 -5.24
CA GLY A 163 -10.66 -5.00 -6.31
C GLY A 163 -11.85 -4.16 -5.85
N ALA A 164 -12.09 -4.05 -4.54
CA ALA A 164 -13.20 -3.24 -4.02
C ALA A 164 -13.04 -1.76 -4.36
N SER A 165 -11.83 -1.22 -4.26
CA SER A 165 -11.58 0.20 -4.56
C SER A 165 -11.79 0.51 -6.05
N ALA A 166 -11.24 -0.30 -6.95
CA ALA A 166 -11.42 -0.13 -8.40
C ALA A 166 -12.90 -0.21 -8.81
N ARG A 167 -13.65 -1.15 -8.24
CA ARG A 167 -15.10 -1.25 -8.46
C ARG A 167 -15.85 -0.05 -7.91
N GLY A 168 -15.47 0.44 -6.72
CA GLY A 168 -16.05 1.63 -6.11
C GLY A 168 -15.84 2.88 -6.98
N LEU A 169 -14.65 3.04 -7.54
CA LEU A 169 -14.37 4.12 -8.50
C LEU A 169 -15.26 4.00 -9.75
N LYS A 170 -15.41 2.81 -10.30
CA LYS A 170 -16.29 2.56 -11.44
C LYS A 170 -17.74 2.91 -11.11
N ASP A 171 -18.24 2.47 -9.95
CA ASP A 171 -19.59 2.80 -9.47
C ASP A 171 -19.80 4.33 -9.36
N ILE A 172 -18.81 5.07 -8.81
CA ILE A 172 -18.84 6.54 -8.72
C ILE A 172 -18.95 7.17 -10.11
N LEU A 173 -18.14 6.74 -11.06
CA LEU A 173 -18.13 7.27 -12.42
C LEU A 173 -19.43 6.96 -13.19
N GLU A 174 -20.09 5.85 -12.87
CA GLU A 174 -21.41 5.47 -13.40
C GLU A 174 -22.57 6.17 -12.67
N GLY A 175 -22.29 6.97 -11.61
CA GLY A 175 -23.29 7.69 -10.81
C GLY A 175 -23.98 6.83 -9.75
N ASN A 176 -23.45 5.66 -9.44
CA ASN A 176 -23.95 4.74 -8.40
C ASN A 176 -23.11 4.88 -7.13
N GLU A 177 -23.37 5.92 -6.32
CA GLU A 177 -22.50 6.29 -5.22
C GLU A 177 -22.83 5.63 -3.86
N ASP A 178 -23.88 4.80 -3.79
CA ASP A 178 -24.34 4.16 -2.55
C ASP A 178 -24.08 2.64 -2.57
N THR A 179 -22.81 2.25 -2.79
CA THR A 179 -22.41 0.84 -2.77
C THR A 179 -21.35 0.58 -1.70
N PRO A 180 -21.22 -0.66 -1.20
CA PRO A 180 -20.14 -1.02 -0.29
C PRO A 180 -18.73 -0.75 -0.87
N ASN A 181 -18.57 -0.94 -2.18
CA ASN A 181 -17.31 -0.74 -2.88
C ASN A 181 -16.91 0.75 -2.90
N VAL A 182 -17.87 1.65 -3.10
CA VAL A 182 -17.66 3.11 -2.99
C VAL A 182 -17.19 3.50 -1.60
N ALA A 183 -17.78 2.92 -0.56
CA ALA A 183 -17.34 3.16 0.81
C ALA A 183 -15.88 2.73 1.04
N VAL A 184 -15.44 1.60 0.47
CA VAL A 184 -14.05 1.14 0.53
C VAL A 184 -13.12 2.09 -0.23
N HIS A 185 -13.48 2.50 -1.45
CA HIS A 185 -12.68 3.43 -2.25
C HIS A 185 -12.45 4.79 -1.55
N ARG A 186 -13.53 5.35 -0.96
CA ARG A 186 -13.47 6.65 -0.26
C ARG A 186 -12.79 6.58 1.10
N ASN A 187 -12.79 5.40 1.73
CA ASN A 187 -12.30 5.21 3.08
C ASN A 187 -11.48 3.91 3.21
N PRO A 188 -10.30 3.85 2.55
CA PRO A 188 -9.43 2.70 2.65
C PRO A 188 -8.96 2.49 4.09
N GLN A 189 -8.78 1.22 4.47
CA GLN A 189 -8.34 0.83 5.81
C GLN A 189 -6.90 0.30 5.75
N ALA A 190 -5.97 1.04 6.35
CA ALA A 190 -4.60 0.57 6.53
C ALA A 190 -4.55 -0.64 7.48
N GLN A 191 -3.80 -1.67 7.13
CA GLN A 191 -3.64 -2.88 7.91
C GLN A 191 -2.49 -2.75 8.95
N VAL A 192 -2.56 -1.71 9.81
CA VAL A 192 -1.48 -1.36 10.74
C VAL A 192 -1.21 -2.45 11.77
N ALA A 193 -2.25 -3.00 12.39
CA ALA A 193 -2.10 -4.05 13.40
C ALA A 193 -1.58 -5.36 12.78
N GLU A 194 -2.08 -5.68 11.59
CA GLU A 194 -1.64 -6.85 10.82
C GLU A 194 -0.19 -6.70 10.35
N GLY A 195 0.19 -5.52 9.87
CA GLY A 195 1.56 -5.22 9.45
C GLY A 195 2.54 -5.37 10.61
N GLU A 196 2.25 -4.78 11.78
CA GLU A 196 3.08 -4.93 12.98
C GLU A 196 3.20 -6.40 13.40
N TRP A 197 2.08 -7.14 13.38
CA TRP A 197 2.06 -8.56 13.74
C TRP A 197 2.87 -9.40 12.75
N LEU A 198 2.68 -9.21 11.44
CA LEU A 198 3.45 -9.88 10.38
C LEU A 198 4.93 -9.51 10.45
N GLY A 199 5.24 -8.25 10.76
CA GLY A 199 6.61 -7.77 10.99
C GLY A 199 7.35 -8.57 12.05
N SER A 200 6.67 -8.94 13.13
CA SER A 200 7.25 -9.73 14.23
C SER A 200 7.50 -11.22 13.89
N ARG A 201 6.99 -11.69 12.74
CA ARG A 201 7.09 -13.10 12.32
C ARG A 201 8.32 -13.33 11.45
N ALA A 202 9.26 -14.16 11.92
CA ALA A 202 10.52 -14.45 11.19
C ALA A 202 10.28 -15.25 9.89
N GLU A 203 9.18 -15.95 9.78
CA GLU A 203 8.74 -16.71 8.60
C GLU A 203 8.18 -15.81 7.49
N VAL A 204 7.69 -14.61 7.81
CA VAL A 204 7.31 -13.58 6.82
C VAL A 204 8.58 -12.91 6.32
N ARG A 205 8.78 -12.91 5.00
CA ARG A 205 10.02 -12.43 4.37
C ARG A 205 9.84 -11.07 3.71
N ALA A 206 9.33 -11.03 2.48
CA ALA A 206 9.02 -9.77 1.81
C ALA A 206 7.61 -9.33 2.14
N MET A 207 7.41 -8.01 2.20
CA MET A 207 6.10 -7.41 2.39
C MET A 207 6.06 -6.04 1.71
N MET A 208 4.89 -5.65 1.20
CA MET A 208 4.51 -4.32 0.74
C MET A 208 2.99 -4.20 0.80
N ASP A 209 2.44 -3.03 0.56
CA ASP A 209 1.00 -2.87 0.37
C ASP A 209 0.60 -2.89 -1.12
N LEU A 210 -0.71 -2.93 -1.38
CA LEU A 210 -1.29 -2.96 -2.73
C LEU A 210 -1.89 -1.58 -3.03
N SER A 211 -1.13 -0.73 -3.71
CA SER A 211 -1.52 0.61 -4.15
C SER A 211 -1.87 0.69 -5.63
N ASP A 212 -1.14 -0.04 -6.48
CA ASP A 212 -1.30 -0.02 -7.95
C ASP A 212 -1.96 -1.30 -8.50
N GLY A 213 -2.19 -2.28 -7.66
CA GLY A 213 -2.78 -3.58 -7.99
C GLY A 213 -1.78 -4.72 -7.99
N LEU A 214 -2.28 -5.93 -7.70
CA LEU A 214 -1.48 -7.13 -7.46
C LEU A 214 -0.47 -7.43 -8.59
N ALA A 215 -0.84 -7.20 -9.86
CA ALA A 215 0.04 -7.45 -11.00
C ALA A 215 1.23 -6.49 -11.05
N SER A 216 1.04 -5.22 -10.68
CA SER A 216 2.09 -4.20 -10.62
C SER A 216 2.96 -4.40 -9.38
N ASP A 217 2.33 -4.44 -8.22
CA ASP A 217 3.01 -4.38 -6.93
C ASP A 217 3.85 -5.62 -6.67
N LEU A 218 3.35 -6.82 -7.00
CA LEU A 218 4.16 -8.03 -6.90
C LEU A 218 5.44 -7.94 -7.76
N CYS A 219 5.40 -7.28 -8.92
CA CYS A 219 6.59 -7.09 -9.75
C CYS A 219 7.70 -6.29 -9.06
N HIS A 220 7.37 -5.41 -8.09
CA HIS A 220 8.38 -4.72 -7.27
C HIS A 220 9.13 -5.70 -6.37
N ILE A 221 8.40 -6.60 -5.68
CA ILE A 221 9.01 -7.68 -4.89
C ILE A 221 9.90 -8.56 -5.80
N LEU A 222 9.36 -8.97 -6.97
CA LEU A 222 10.09 -9.88 -7.86
C LEU A 222 11.39 -9.26 -8.39
N ARG A 223 11.38 -7.99 -8.75
CA ARG A 223 12.59 -7.28 -9.21
C ARG A 223 13.60 -7.10 -8.08
N ALA A 224 13.14 -6.66 -6.90
CA ALA A 224 14.00 -6.43 -5.74
C ALA A 224 14.63 -7.75 -5.23
N SER A 225 13.87 -8.85 -5.26
CA SER A 225 14.30 -10.19 -4.82
C SER A 225 14.95 -11.04 -5.94
N LYS A 226 14.97 -10.55 -7.20
CA LYS A 226 15.52 -11.23 -8.37
C LYS A 226 14.92 -12.63 -8.60
N CYS A 227 13.60 -12.73 -8.52
CA CYS A 227 12.83 -13.95 -8.68
C CYS A 227 11.61 -13.74 -9.58
N GLY A 228 10.80 -14.78 -9.79
CA GLY A 228 9.49 -14.71 -10.43
C GLY A 228 8.40 -15.25 -9.53
N ALA A 229 7.17 -15.23 -10.01
CA ALA A 229 6.04 -15.82 -9.31
C ALA A 229 5.14 -16.64 -10.23
N GLU A 230 4.45 -17.62 -9.64
CA GLU A 230 3.28 -18.27 -10.21
C GLU A 230 2.07 -17.84 -9.38
N LEU A 231 1.07 -17.26 -10.02
CA LEU A 231 -0.20 -16.88 -9.38
C LEU A 231 -1.35 -17.72 -9.93
N TYR A 232 -2.29 -18.06 -9.06
CA TYR A 232 -3.45 -18.89 -9.35
C TYR A 232 -4.72 -18.06 -9.30
N ALA A 233 -5.29 -17.73 -10.46
CA ALA A 233 -6.44 -16.82 -10.58
C ALA A 233 -7.62 -17.25 -9.71
N GLU A 234 -7.88 -18.57 -9.63
CA GLU A 234 -8.94 -19.14 -8.81
C GLU A 234 -8.74 -19.00 -7.29
N GLN A 235 -7.54 -18.62 -6.84
CA GLN A 235 -7.20 -18.40 -5.43
C GLN A 235 -7.21 -16.92 -5.04
N ILE A 236 -7.31 -16.01 -6.02
CA ILE A 236 -7.34 -14.57 -5.76
C ILE A 236 -8.70 -14.21 -5.15
N PRO A 237 -8.72 -13.58 -3.96
CA PRO A 237 -9.96 -13.20 -3.28
C PRO A 237 -10.57 -11.95 -3.91
N ALA A 238 -11.10 -12.09 -5.12
CA ALA A 238 -11.70 -11.00 -5.88
C ALA A 238 -13.11 -10.67 -5.39
N VAL A 239 -13.37 -9.41 -5.05
CA VAL A 239 -14.70 -8.91 -4.71
C VAL A 239 -15.64 -9.14 -5.89
N ASP A 240 -16.82 -9.72 -5.62
CA ASP A 240 -17.84 -10.08 -6.62
C ASP A 240 -17.33 -10.98 -7.76
N GLY A 241 -16.18 -11.63 -7.59
CA GLY A 241 -15.55 -12.48 -8.61
C GLY A 241 -14.90 -11.69 -9.76
N ASP A 242 -14.72 -10.39 -9.63
CA ASP A 242 -14.08 -9.51 -10.62
C ASP A 242 -12.54 -9.58 -10.50
N ILE A 243 -11.96 -10.59 -11.16
CA ILE A 243 -10.51 -10.84 -11.12
C ILE A 243 -9.73 -9.68 -11.74
N GLU A 244 -10.23 -9.02 -12.78
CA GLU A 244 -9.53 -7.90 -13.43
C GLU A 244 -9.40 -6.73 -12.45
N SER A 245 -10.48 -6.33 -11.79
CA SER A 245 -10.43 -5.30 -10.74
C SER A 245 -9.52 -5.69 -9.57
N ALA A 246 -9.48 -6.97 -9.18
CA ALA A 246 -8.63 -7.45 -8.09
C ALA A 246 -7.13 -7.47 -8.42
N VAL A 247 -6.78 -7.64 -9.69
CA VAL A 247 -5.39 -7.81 -10.13
C VAL A 247 -4.79 -6.52 -10.68
N ALA A 248 -5.57 -5.75 -11.43
CA ALA A 248 -5.14 -4.52 -12.09
C ALA A 248 -5.69 -3.24 -11.45
N GLY A 249 -6.64 -3.36 -10.51
CA GLY A 249 -7.19 -2.23 -9.78
C GLY A 249 -6.27 -1.80 -8.64
N GLY A 250 -6.10 -0.49 -8.47
CA GLY A 250 -5.32 0.09 -7.38
C GLY A 250 -6.15 0.49 -6.16
N GLU A 251 -5.47 1.01 -5.16
CA GLU A 251 -6.01 1.60 -3.93
C GLU A 251 -6.75 0.61 -3.00
N ASP A 252 -6.40 -0.67 -3.03
CA ASP A 252 -6.94 -1.65 -2.08
C ASP A 252 -6.26 -1.57 -0.71
N TYR A 253 -5.00 -1.11 -0.65
CA TYR A 253 -4.21 -0.94 0.57
C TYR A 253 -4.24 -2.17 1.49
N LYS A 254 -4.19 -3.36 0.87
CA LYS A 254 -4.01 -4.63 1.56
C LYS A 254 -2.55 -5.01 1.55
N LEU A 255 -2.09 -5.74 2.57
CA LEU A 255 -0.72 -6.24 2.60
C LEU A 255 -0.54 -7.38 1.60
N LEU A 256 0.53 -7.30 0.82
CA LEU A 256 1.07 -8.35 -0.04
C LEU A 256 2.38 -8.82 0.58
N PHE A 257 2.51 -10.11 0.86
CA PHE A 257 3.69 -10.63 1.55
C PHE A 257 4.03 -12.06 1.15
N THR A 258 5.27 -12.46 1.45
CA THR A 258 5.75 -13.81 1.20
C THR A 258 6.12 -14.52 2.50
N VAL A 259 5.85 -15.82 2.55
CA VAL A 259 6.03 -16.66 3.74
C VAL A 259 6.75 -17.93 3.37
N LYS A 260 7.66 -18.40 4.22
CA LYS A 260 8.27 -19.73 4.09
C LYS A 260 7.20 -20.80 3.99
N GLU A 261 7.31 -21.69 3.00
CA GLU A 261 6.32 -22.74 2.73
C GLU A 261 6.04 -23.64 3.96
N ASP A 262 7.09 -24.01 4.69
CA ASP A 262 7.00 -24.89 5.86
C ASP A 262 6.28 -24.26 7.07
N ALA A 263 6.19 -22.93 7.13
CA ALA A 263 5.49 -22.19 8.18
C ALA A 263 4.12 -21.64 7.75
N ALA A 264 3.75 -21.80 6.48
CA ALA A 264 2.57 -21.17 5.90
C ALA A 264 1.25 -21.57 6.60
N ALA A 265 1.05 -22.86 6.85
CA ALA A 265 -0.18 -23.34 7.49
C ALA A 265 -0.33 -22.90 8.96
N GLU A 266 0.78 -22.79 9.69
CA GLU A 266 0.79 -22.31 11.07
C GLU A 266 0.47 -20.81 11.08
N LEU A 267 1.08 -20.03 10.20
CA LEU A 267 0.81 -18.59 10.08
C LEU A 267 -0.66 -18.29 9.73
N GLU A 268 -1.27 -19.06 8.80
CA GLU A 268 -2.70 -18.94 8.45
C GLU A 268 -3.59 -19.14 9.68
N SER A 269 -3.33 -20.21 10.47
CA SER A 269 -4.07 -20.54 11.67
C SER A 269 -3.92 -19.47 12.76
N ASP A 270 -2.69 -19.00 12.98
CA ASP A 270 -2.38 -17.97 13.96
C ASP A 270 -3.03 -16.63 13.59
N PHE A 271 -2.94 -16.24 12.30
CA PHE A 271 -3.55 -15.01 11.81
C PHE A 271 -5.07 -15.04 11.97
N LEU A 272 -5.72 -16.13 11.55
CA LEU A 272 -7.16 -16.31 11.73
C LEU A 272 -7.57 -16.25 13.21
N SER A 273 -6.80 -16.89 14.09
CA SER A 273 -7.05 -16.87 15.53
C SER A 273 -6.89 -15.47 16.15
N HIS A 274 -5.93 -14.69 15.67
CA HIS A 274 -5.60 -13.37 16.20
C HIS A 274 -6.54 -12.27 15.70
N PHE A 275 -6.84 -12.26 14.39
CA PHE A 275 -7.61 -11.21 13.74
C PHE A 275 -9.05 -11.58 13.39
N GLY A 276 -9.47 -12.85 13.58
CA GLY A 276 -10.82 -13.31 13.27
C GLY A 276 -11.17 -13.35 11.77
N ARG A 277 -10.18 -13.20 10.91
CA ARG A 277 -10.34 -13.22 9.44
C ARG A 277 -9.12 -13.89 8.79
N PRO A 278 -9.30 -14.51 7.58
CA PRO A 278 -8.20 -15.19 6.91
C PRO A 278 -7.25 -14.20 6.20
N ILE A 279 -6.08 -14.72 5.85
CA ILE A 279 -5.22 -14.27 4.75
C ILE A 279 -5.40 -15.25 3.59
N TYR A 280 -5.05 -14.82 2.38
CA TYR A 280 -5.33 -15.60 1.18
C TYR A 280 -4.03 -15.95 0.46
N ARG A 281 -3.79 -17.26 0.29
CA ARG A 281 -2.71 -17.78 -0.54
C ARG A 281 -3.08 -17.55 -2.00
N VAL A 282 -2.26 -16.81 -2.76
CA VAL A 282 -2.54 -16.48 -4.17
C VAL A 282 -1.52 -17.07 -5.14
N GLY A 283 -0.39 -17.58 -4.63
CA GLY A 283 0.66 -18.13 -5.49
C GLY A 283 1.92 -18.51 -4.74
N ARG A 284 3.01 -18.59 -5.49
CA ARG A 284 4.35 -18.92 -4.95
C ARG A 284 5.47 -18.22 -5.70
N ILE A 285 6.60 -18.02 -5.04
CA ILE A 285 7.83 -17.49 -5.61
C ILE A 285 8.60 -18.60 -6.30
N VAL A 286 9.07 -18.35 -7.53
CA VAL A 286 9.80 -19.30 -8.36
C VAL A 286 11.09 -18.68 -8.93
N GLU A 287 11.99 -19.52 -9.43
CA GLU A 287 13.14 -19.00 -10.19
C GLU A 287 12.66 -18.34 -11.49
N SER A 288 13.19 -17.17 -11.79
CA SER A 288 12.94 -16.48 -13.06
C SER A 288 14.05 -15.47 -13.35
N ALA A 289 14.61 -15.53 -14.54
CA ALA A 289 15.58 -14.53 -15.02
C ALA A 289 14.92 -13.24 -15.52
N SER A 290 13.62 -13.24 -15.76
CA SER A 290 12.85 -12.10 -16.30
C SER A 290 11.99 -11.39 -15.25
N TYR A 291 11.98 -11.87 -14.00
CA TYR A 291 11.24 -11.27 -12.88
C TYR A 291 9.74 -11.09 -13.19
N THR A 292 9.12 -12.12 -13.81
CA THR A 292 7.74 -12.05 -14.31
C THR A 292 6.80 -12.91 -13.49
N ILE A 293 5.52 -12.60 -13.60
CA ILE A 293 4.42 -13.41 -13.08
C ILE A 293 3.95 -14.35 -14.19
N ARG A 294 3.83 -15.63 -13.87
CA ARG A 294 3.12 -16.63 -14.67
C ARG A 294 1.75 -16.85 -14.07
N TRP A 295 0.72 -16.76 -14.90
CA TRP A 295 -0.66 -16.87 -14.46
C TRP A 295 -1.24 -18.24 -14.78
N PHE A 296 -1.92 -18.82 -13.80
CA PHE A 296 -2.60 -20.10 -13.95
C PHE A 296 -4.08 -19.97 -13.58
N ASN A 297 -4.93 -20.73 -14.28
CA ASN A 297 -6.34 -20.92 -13.92
C ASN A 297 -6.67 -22.41 -14.06
N ALA A 298 -7.13 -23.05 -12.99
CA ALA A 298 -7.39 -24.48 -12.91
C ALA A 298 -6.22 -25.33 -13.45
N GLY A 299 -4.97 -24.93 -13.16
CA GLY A 299 -3.75 -25.60 -13.57
C GLY A 299 -3.31 -25.34 -15.02
N VAL A 300 -4.02 -24.51 -15.78
CA VAL A 300 -3.68 -24.11 -17.15
C VAL A 300 -3.03 -22.73 -17.14
N GLU A 301 -1.83 -22.63 -17.72
CA GLU A 301 -1.13 -21.36 -17.88
C GLU A 301 -1.84 -20.49 -18.93
N PHE A 302 -2.00 -19.20 -18.66
CA PHE A 302 -2.56 -18.22 -19.57
C PHE A 302 -1.83 -16.88 -19.45
N SER A 303 -2.02 -15.99 -20.41
CA SER A 303 -1.37 -14.67 -20.45
C SER A 303 -2.42 -13.57 -20.52
N PRO A 304 -2.85 -13.01 -19.39
CA PRO A 304 -3.78 -11.91 -19.37
C PRO A 304 -3.08 -10.59 -19.75
N ASP A 305 -3.84 -9.61 -20.22
CA ASP A 305 -3.36 -8.23 -20.43
C ASP A 305 -3.68 -7.35 -19.22
N TRP A 306 -3.47 -7.86 -18.02
CA TRP A 306 -3.67 -7.13 -16.76
C TRP A 306 -2.46 -6.26 -16.46
N LYS A 307 -2.71 -4.97 -16.35
CA LYS A 307 -1.70 -3.96 -16.01
C LYS A 307 -2.20 -3.18 -14.81
N GLY A 308 -1.32 -2.96 -13.84
CA GLY A 308 -1.62 -2.05 -12.73
C GLY A 308 -1.72 -0.60 -13.18
N PHE A 309 -2.11 0.26 -12.27
CA PHE A 309 -2.20 1.69 -12.50
C PHE A 309 -0.79 2.28 -12.74
N THR A 310 -0.70 3.33 -13.55
CA THR A 310 0.50 4.18 -13.72
C THR A 310 0.07 5.61 -13.98
N HIS A 311 0.76 6.58 -13.40
CA HIS A 311 0.42 8.00 -13.57
C HIS A 311 0.70 8.53 -14.97
N PHE A 312 1.73 8.03 -15.69
CA PHE A 312 2.08 8.44 -17.07
C PHE A 312 3.03 7.45 -17.79
#